data_2dde670da2f69fec7961db6e10708000
#
_entry.id   2dde670da2f69fec7961db6e10708000
#
_cell.length_a   1.000
_cell.length_b   1.000
_cell.length_c   1.000
_cell.angle_alpha   90.00
_cell.angle_beta   90.00
_cell.angle_gamma   90.00
#
_symmetry.space_group_name_H-M   'P 1'
#
loop_
_entity.id
_entity.type
_entity.pdbx_description
1 polymer ?
#
loop_
_entity_poly.entity_id
_entity_poly.type
_entity_poly.pdbx_seq_one_letter_code
_entity_poly.pdbx_strand_id
1 'polypeptide(L)'
;MVQKTSINIKPCNIGNSEAHNRRTAEYLAHIGKEKFYIRTELMAGNEAWVSPDFEDTTLTDRYNQIAAMVKEKTGRAMQTKVREKVNKKTGKVTIVRGSTPLKEGVVVIKEDTTMEQLQRFCEVCKERWGITPLQVFIHRDEGHYSNP
;
A
#
# COMPACT_ATOMS: atom_id res chain seq x y z
N MET A 1 3.41 -23.86 -18.52
CA MET A 1 3.62 -23.48 -17.10
C MET A 1 2.52 -22.53 -16.67
N VAL A 2 1.79 -22.87 -15.62
CA VAL A 2 0.71 -22.00 -15.14
C VAL A 2 1.34 -20.83 -14.37
N GLN A 3 1.08 -19.62 -14.83
CA GLN A 3 1.51 -18.42 -14.15
C GLN A 3 0.71 -18.24 -12.85
N LYS A 4 1.41 -18.26 -11.74
CA LYS A 4 0.80 -18.10 -10.42
C LYS A 4 0.59 -16.61 -10.12
N THR A 5 -0.56 -16.28 -9.58
CA THR A 5 -0.83 -14.98 -8.98
C THR A 5 -0.64 -15.07 -7.48
N SER A 6 -0.16 -14.00 -6.88
CA SER A 6 0.01 -13.91 -5.43
C SER A 6 -0.27 -12.50 -4.94
N ILE A 7 -0.62 -12.40 -3.68
CA ILE A 7 -0.79 -11.11 -3.00
C ILE A 7 0.00 -11.11 -1.69
N ASN A 8 0.70 -10.03 -1.43
CA ASN A 8 1.35 -9.77 -0.15
C ASN A 8 0.85 -8.45 0.41
N ILE A 9 0.28 -8.49 1.60
CA ILE A 9 -0.26 -7.30 2.28
C ILE A 9 0.62 -6.97 3.48
N LYS A 10 1.09 -5.74 3.52
CA LYS A 10 1.97 -5.23 4.57
C LYS A 10 1.56 -3.81 5.00
N PRO A 11 2.01 -3.32 6.16
CA PRO A 11 1.84 -1.91 6.51
C PRO A 11 2.42 -1.00 5.42
N CYS A 12 1.66 0.05 5.07
CA CYS A 12 2.06 0.99 4.04
C CYS A 12 3.12 1.96 4.58
N ASN A 13 4.22 2.12 3.84
CA ASN A 13 5.14 3.24 4.01
C ASN A 13 4.61 4.41 3.18
N ILE A 14 3.87 5.30 3.80
CA ILE A 14 3.01 6.28 3.14
C ILE A 14 3.76 7.13 2.11
N GLY A 15 4.86 7.76 2.52
CA GLY A 15 5.62 8.63 1.64
C GLY A 15 6.25 7.90 0.44
N ASN A 16 6.91 6.79 0.72
CA ASN A 16 7.57 6.00 -0.32
C ASN A 16 6.57 5.32 -1.26
N SER A 17 5.48 4.78 -0.72
CA SER A 17 4.47 4.11 -1.52
C SER A 17 3.80 5.07 -2.50
N GLU A 18 3.44 6.26 -2.06
CA GLU A 18 2.80 7.25 -2.92
C GLU A 18 3.75 7.73 -4.02
N ALA A 19 4.99 8.06 -3.68
CA ALA A 19 6.01 8.49 -4.63
C ALA A 19 6.34 7.38 -5.65
N HIS A 20 6.50 6.15 -5.19
CA HIS A 20 6.73 4.98 -6.04
C HIS A 20 5.58 4.76 -7.02
N ASN A 21 4.35 4.74 -6.52
CA ASN A 21 3.18 4.46 -7.32
C ASN A 21 2.92 5.53 -8.38
N ARG A 22 3.13 6.78 -8.04
CA ARG A 22 2.93 7.92 -8.94
C ARG A 22 4.13 8.22 -9.82
N ARG A 23 5.26 7.54 -9.61
CA ARG A 23 6.51 7.81 -10.36
C ARG A 23 6.88 9.29 -10.33
N THR A 24 6.88 9.90 -9.15
CA THR A 24 7.24 11.33 -9.04
C THR A 24 8.65 11.59 -9.55
N ALA A 25 8.89 12.80 -10.09
CA ALA A 25 10.19 13.17 -10.62
C ALA A 25 11.31 13.05 -9.57
N GLU A 26 11.03 13.45 -8.33
CA GLU A 26 11.96 13.32 -7.21
C GLU A 26 12.28 11.85 -6.92
N TYR A 27 11.26 11.00 -6.90
CA TYR A 27 11.43 9.56 -6.70
C TYR A 27 12.30 8.95 -7.81
N LEU A 28 12.01 9.24 -9.07
CA LEU A 28 12.75 8.73 -10.22
C LEU A 28 14.22 9.19 -10.21
N ALA A 29 14.47 10.42 -9.80
CA ALA A 29 15.84 10.94 -9.65
C ALA A 29 16.63 10.23 -8.55
N HIS A 30 15.97 9.89 -7.44
CA HIS A 30 16.60 9.23 -6.29
C HIS A 30 16.92 7.75 -6.51
N ILE A 31 16.02 7.03 -7.18
CA ILE A 31 16.18 5.58 -7.39
C ILE A 31 17.13 5.21 -8.50
N GLY A 32 17.50 6.15 -9.34
CA GLY A 32 18.30 6.06 -10.58
C GLY A 32 19.06 4.77 -10.83
N LYS A 33 20.00 4.43 -9.97
CA LYS A 33 20.86 3.24 -10.14
C LYS A 33 20.44 2.03 -9.30
N GLU A 34 19.62 2.23 -8.25
CA GLU A 34 19.27 1.16 -7.32
C GLU A 34 18.08 0.32 -7.78
N LYS A 35 17.18 0.91 -8.57
CA LYS A 35 16.00 0.21 -9.09
C LYS A 35 15.99 0.20 -10.62
N PHE A 36 17.02 -0.38 -11.19
CA PHE A 36 17.18 -0.49 -12.64
C PHE A 36 16.08 -1.30 -13.35
N TYR A 37 15.26 -2.01 -12.60
CA TYR A 37 14.10 -2.73 -13.13
C TYR A 37 12.94 -1.81 -13.54
N ILE A 38 12.94 -0.54 -13.11
CA ILE A 38 11.96 0.42 -13.58
C ILE A 38 12.39 0.94 -14.93
N ARG A 39 11.60 0.61 -15.93
CA ARG A 39 11.84 0.97 -17.33
C ARG A 39 11.00 2.19 -17.68
N THR A 40 11.59 3.38 -17.59
CA THR A 40 10.91 4.65 -17.76
C THR A 40 10.25 4.80 -19.13
N GLU A 41 10.79 4.14 -20.16
CA GLU A 41 10.20 4.11 -21.49
C GLU A 41 8.86 3.39 -21.57
N LEU A 42 8.53 2.56 -20.59
CA LEU A 42 7.28 1.81 -20.50
C LEU A 42 6.26 2.45 -19.56
N MET A 43 6.57 3.57 -18.92
CA MET A 43 5.69 4.22 -17.94
C MET A 43 4.32 4.61 -18.53
N ALA A 44 4.25 4.90 -19.80
CA ALA A 44 2.99 5.23 -20.47
C ALA A 44 1.95 4.10 -20.42
N GLY A 45 2.39 2.85 -20.24
CA GLY A 45 1.52 1.69 -20.07
C GLY A 45 0.99 1.49 -18.65
N ASN A 46 1.45 2.27 -17.68
CA ASN A 46 0.98 2.20 -16.29
C ASN A 46 -0.47 2.70 -16.20
N GLU A 47 -1.24 2.04 -15.37
CA GLU A 47 -2.64 2.39 -15.14
C GLU A 47 -2.86 2.70 -13.67
N ALA A 48 -3.77 3.61 -13.39
CA ALA A 48 -4.15 4.00 -12.04
C ALA A 48 -5.66 4.09 -11.90
N TRP A 49 -6.15 3.61 -10.78
CA TRP A 49 -7.52 3.83 -10.34
C TRP A 49 -7.48 4.39 -8.91
N VAL A 50 -8.27 5.42 -8.68
CA VAL A 50 -8.41 6.01 -7.35
C VAL A 50 -9.90 5.97 -6.99
N SER A 51 -10.19 5.53 -5.77
CA SER A 51 -11.57 5.53 -5.27
C SER A 51 -12.16 6.94 -5.33
N PRO A 52 -13.42 7.12 -5.76
CA PRO A 52 -14.07 8.43 -5.78
C PRO A 52 -14.05 9.14 -4.44
N ASP A 53 -14.14 8.40 -3.33
CA ASP A 53 -14.08 8.94 -1.97
C ASP A 53 -12.66 9.40 -1.56
N PHE A 54 -11.66 9.16 -2.43
CA PHE A 54 -10.25 9.42 -2.14
C PHE A 54 -9.58 10.31 -3.20
N GLU A 55 -10.27 10.70 -4.26
CA GLU A 55 -9.67 11.37 -5.45
C GLU A 55 -8.82 12.59 -5.13
N ASP A 56 -9.29 13.47 -4.26
CA ASP A 56 -8.61 14.73 -3.93
C ASP A 56 -7.76 14.63 -2.64
N THR A 57 -7.38 13.43 -2.25
CA THR A 57 -6.72 13.17 -0.98
C THR A 57 -5.39 12.45 -1.21
N THR A 58 -4.38 12.76 -0.43
CA THR A 58 -3.14 11.98 -0.38
C THR A 58 -3.23 10.86 0.66
N LEU A 59 -2.33 9.87 0.59
CA LEU A 59 -2.24 8.84 1.62
C LEU A 59 -1.94 9.44 3.00
N THR A 60 -1.13 10.50 3.06
CA THR A 60 -0.84 11.24 4.29
C THR A 60 -2.11 11.87 4.85
N ASP A 61 -2.91 12.53 4.02
CA ASP A 61 -4.18 13.12 4.45
C ASP A 61 -5.14 12.07 4.99
N ARG A 62 -5.25 10.93 4.31
CA ARG A 62 -6.09 9.82 4.76
C ARG A 62 -5.64 9.26 6.10
N TYR A 63 -4.33 9.10 6.27
CA TYR A 63 -3.75 8.68 7.56
C TYR A 63 -4.13 9.66 8.67
N ASN A 64 -3.98 10.96 8.43
CA ASN A 64 -4.31 12.00 9.39
C ASN A 64 -5.81 12.05 9.71
N GLN A 65 -6.68 11.82 8.73
CA GLN A 65 -8.13 11.70 8.92
C GLN A 65 -8.48 10.52 9.84
N ILE A 66 -7.85 9.37 9.63
CA ILE A 66 -8.03 8.20 10.49
C ILE A 66 -7.56 8.48 11.92
N ALA A 67 -6.40 9.10 12.07
CA ALA A 67 -5.85 9.46 13.38
C ALA A 67 -6.79 10.43 14.14
N ALA A 68 -7.33 11.43 13.43
CA ALA A 68 -8.30 12.37 14.00
C ALA A 68 -9.60 11.67 14.42
N MET A 69 -10.11 10.76 13.60
CA MET A 69 -11.30 9.97 13.90
C MET A 69 -11.10 9.08 15.13
N VAL A 70 -9.94 8.45 15.27
CA VAL A 70 -9.60 7.64 16.44
C VAL A 70 -9.60 8.51 17.70
N LYS A 71 -8.96 9.68 17.64
CA LYS A 71 -8.93 10.62 18.76
C LYS A 71 -10.34 11.10 19.16
N GLU A 72 -11.18 11.42 18.18
CA GLU A 72 -12.56 11.84 18.42
C GLU A 72 -13.38 10.75 19.11
N LYS A 73 -13.31 9.53 18.60
CA LYS A 73 -14.11 8.40 19.13
C LYS A 73 -13.60 7.83 20.44
N THR A 74 -12.32 7.87 20.70
CA THR A 74 -11.71 7.24 21.89
C THR A 74 -11.25 8.24 22.94
N GLY A 75 -11.15 9.54 22.61
CA GLY A 75 -10.56 10.57 23.45
C GLY A 75 -9.03 10.47 23.58
N ARG A 76 -8.40 9.56 22.87
CA ARG A 76 -6.95 9.30 22.91
C ARG A 76 -6.35 9.32 21.53
N ALA A 77 -5.11 9.82 21.45
CA ALA A 77 -4.36 9.78 20.21
C ALA A 77 -4.12 8.32 19.77
N MET A 78 -4.16 8.08 18.46
CA MET A 78 -3.83 6.78 17.88
C MET A 78 -2.39 6.40 18.24
N GLN A 79 -2.22 5.23 18.81
CA GLN A 79 -0.91 4.72 19.22
C GLN A 79 -0.13 4.26 17.99
N THR A 80 0.92 4.98 17.63
CA THR A 80 1.72 4.71 16.42
C THR A 80 3.10 4.13 16.68
N LYS A 81 3.60 4.24 17.92
CA LYS A 81 4.93 3.77 18.29
C LYS A 81 4.89 2.36 18.88
N VAL A 82 5.93 1.59 18.63
CA VAL A 82 6.16 0.34 19.31
C VAL A 82 6.47 0.61 20.78
N ARG A 83 5.86 -0.14 21.68
CA ARG A 83 6.08 -0.01 23.12
C ARG A 83 6.19 -1.38 23.77
N GLU A 84 6.89 -1.42 24.91
CA GLU A 84 6.96 -2.59 25.77
C GLU A 84 5.87 -2.51 26.84
N LYS A 85 5.18 -3.63 27.06
CA LYS A 85 4.23 -3.80 28.14
C LYS A 85 4.77 -4.85 29.11
N VAL A 86 4.97 -4.46 30.35
CA VAL A 86 5.44 -5.35 31.41
C VAL A 86 4.26 -5.84 32.25
N ASN A 87 4.09 -7.16 32.36
CA ASN A 87 3.13 -7.72 33.28
C ASN A 87 3.69 -7.64 34.71
N LYS A 88 3.06 -6.83 35.55
CA LYS A 88 3.50 -6.57 36.92
C LYS A 88 3.50 -7.81 37.82
N LYS A 89 2.67 -8.82 37.49
CA LYS A 89 2.58 -10.06 38.27
C LYS A 89 3.64 -11.10 37.88
N THR A 90 3.94 -11.22 36.59
CA THR A 90 4.84 -12.27 36.07
C THR A 90 6.18 -11.73 35.60
N GLY A 91 6.35 -10.42 35.49
CA GLY A 91 7.53 -9.78 34.91
C GLY A 91 7.69 -9.98 33.40
N LYS A 92 6.73 -10.63 32.75
CA LYS A 92 6.79 -10.90 31.31
C LYS A 92 6.68 -9.59 30.50
N VAL A 93 7.62 -9.40 29.60
CA VAL A 93 7.64 -8.26 28.67
C VAL A 93 6.96 -8.68 27.37
N THR A 94 5.97 -7.91 26.94
CA THR A 94 5.28 -8.08 25.65
C THR A 94 5.51 -6.84 24.81
N ILE A 95 5.86 -7.03 23.52
CA ILE A 95 6.00 -5.94 22.58
C ILE A 95 4.64 -5.64 21.94
N VAL A 96 4.15 -4.42 22.11
CA VAL A 96 2.91 -3.94 21.49
C VAL A 96 3.28 -3.09 20.29
N ARG A 97 2.86 -3.51 19.12
CA ARG A 97 3.09 -2.77 17.88
C ARG A 97 2.13 -1.58 17.76
N GLY A 98 2.58 -0.53 17.10
CA GLY A 98 1.74 0.62 16.79
C GLY A 98 0.66 0.28 15.76
N SER A 99 -0.35 1.12 15.71
CA SER A 99 -1.41 1.03 14.69
C SER A 99 -0.86 1.27 13.29
N THR A 100 -1.27 0.44 12.35
CA THR A 100 -0.94 0.58 10.94
C THR A 100 -2.23 0.56 10.12
N PRO A 101 -2.99 1.68 10.13
CA PRO A 101 -4.33 1.71 9.53
C PRO A 101 -4.33 1.59 8.02
N LEU A 102 -3.26 2.01 7.37
CA LEU A 102 -3.10 1.87 5.92
C LEU A 102 -2.24 0.65 5.62
N LYS A 103 -2.72 -0.15 4.69
CA LYS A 103 -2.02 -1.34 4.20
C LYS A 103 -1.75 -1.20 2.71
N GLU A 104 -0.68 -1.80 2.27
CA GLU A 104 -0.31 -1.91 0.88
C GLU A 104 -0.33 -3.38 0.49
N GLY A 105 -1.02 -3.70 -0.59
CA GLY A 105 -1.02 -5.03 -1.18
C GLY A 105 -0.22 -5.01 -2.48
N VAL A 106 0.75 -5.88 -2.60
CA VAL A 106 1.47 -6.13 -3.85
C VAL A 106 0.90 -7.40 -4.46
N VAL A 107 0.33 -7.27 -5.65
CA VAL A 107 -0.31 -8.36 -6.38
C VAL A 107 0.49 -8.66 -7.62
N VAL A 108 0.89 -9.91 -7.78
CA VAL A 108 1.49 -10.37 -9.05
C VAL A 108 0.35 -10.74 -9.99
N ILE A 109 0.29 -10.05 -11.12
CA ILE A 109 -0.78 -10.18 -12.12
C ILE A 109 -0.24 -10.77 -13.42
N LYS A 110 -1.14 -11.26 -14.25
CA LYS A 110 -0.84 -11.67 -15.62
C LYS A 110 -0.84 -10.46 -16.55
N GLU A 111 -0.18 -10.58 -17.70
CA GLU A 111 -0.13 -9.51 -18.70
C GLU A 111 -1.51 -9.05 -19.17
N ASP A 112 -2.46 -9.97 -19.28
CA ASP A 112 -3.83 -9.73 -19.71
C ASP A 112 -4.78 -9.28 -18.59
N THR A 113 -4.28 -9.15 -17.37
CA THR A 113 -5.10 -8.66 -16.24
C THR A 113 -5.47 -7.20 -16.47
N THR A 114 -6.76 -6.90 -16.35
CA THR A 114 -7.30 -5.55 -16.57
C THR A 114 -7.53 -4.83 -15.26
N MET A 115 -7.59 -3.49 -15.31
CA MET A 115 -7.96 -2.65 -14.17
C MET A 115 -9.38 -2.99 -13.66
N GLU A 116 -10.31 -3.31 -14.54
CA GLU A 116 -11.66 -3.71 -14.17
C GLU A 116 -11.68 -4.97 -13.31
N GLN A 117 -10.86 -5.96 -13.65
CA GLN A 117 -10.70 -7.18 -12.83
C GLN A 117 -10.15 -6.86 -11.44
N LEU A 118 -9.20 -5.95 -11.34
CA LEU A 118 -8.63 -5.53 -10.06
C LEU A 118 -9.63 -4.72 -9.23
N GLN A 119 -10.43 -3.87 -9.85
CA GLN A 119 -11.53 -3.17 -9.19
C GLN A 119 -12.56 -4.15 -8.63
N ARG A 120 -12.92 -5.17 -9.41
CA ARG A 120 -13.82 -6.23 -8.94
C ARG A 120 -13.23 -7.00 -7.76
N PHE A 121 -11.95 -7.28 -7.80
CA PHE A 121 -11.24 -7.89 -6.68
C PHE A 121 -11.31 -6.99 -5.42
N CYS A 122 -11.13 -5.69 -5.57
CA CYS A 122 -11.25 -4.73 -4.47
C CYS A 122 -12.66 -4.70 -3.88
N GLU A 123 -13.70 -4.75 -4.71
CA GLU A 123 -15.09 -4.84 -4.26
C GLU A 123 -15.33 -6.09 -3.42
N VAL A 124 -14.82 -7.24 -3.85
CA VAL A 124 -14.92 -8.50 -3.10
C VAL A 124 -14.20 -8.40 -1.76
N CYS A 125 -13.02 -7.78 -1.72
CA CYS A 125 -12.30 -7.54 -0.47
C CYS A 125 -13.09 -6.66 0.50
N LYS A 126 -13.77 -5.64 -0.01
CA LYS A 126 -14.64 -4.78 0.79
C LYS A 126 -15.83 -5.54 1.34
N GLU A 127 -16.51 -6.32 0.51
CA GLU A 127 -17.69 -7.10 0.88
C GLU A 127 -17.37 -8.19 1.92
N ARG A 128 -16.26 -8.92 1.72
CA ARG A 128 -15.92 -10.08 2.55
C ARG A 128 -15.17 -9.73 3.82
N TRP A 129 -14.29 -8.73 3.78
CA TRP A 129 -13.37 -8.44 4.87
C TRP A 129 -13.42 -7.00 5.38
N GLY A 130 -14.31 -6.18 4.83
CA GLY A 130 -14.44 -4.79 5.22
C GLY A 130 -13.22 -3.92 4.90
N ILE A 131 -12.38 -4.35 3.95
CA ILE A 131 -11.23 -3.59 3.50
C ILE A 131 -11.70 -2.50 2.55
N THR A 132 -11.38 -1.24 2.88
CA THR A 132 -11.71 -0.11 2.01
C THR A 132 -10.58 0.15 1.04
N PRO A 133 -10.75 -0.12 -0.27
CA PRO A 133 -9.73 0.17 -1.27
C PRO A 133 -9.66 1.68 -1.51
N LEU A 134 -8.46 2.23 -1.55
CA LEU A 134 -8.22 3.64 -1.80
C LEU A 134 -7.74 3.88 -3.22
N GLN A 135 -6.78 3.11 -3.68
CA GLN A 135 -6.17 3.25 -4.99
C GLN A 135 -5.56 1.93 -5.46
N VAL A 136 -5.51 1.77 -6.76
CA VAL A 136 -4.87 0.62 -7.43
C VAL A 136 -3.97 1.16 -8.54
N PHE A 137 -2.73 0.70 -8.57
CA PHE A 137 -1.79 1.02 -9.64
C PHE A 137 -1.32 -0.26 -10.31
N ILE A 138 -1.35 -0.26 -11.63
CA ILE A 138 -0.74 -1.31 -12.44
C ILE A 138 0.58 -0.77 -12.99
N HIS A 139 1.68 -1.38 -12.58
CA HIS A 139 3.00 -1.05 -13.07
C HIS A 139 3.39 -2.01 -14.19
N ARG A 140 3.43 -1.49 -15.40
CA ARG A 140 3.90 -2.22 -16.58
C ARG A 140 5.32 -1.83 -16.99
N ASP A 141 5.91 -0.92 -16.23
CA ASP A 141 7.27 -0.40 -16.41
C ASP A 141 8.32 -1.14 -15.58
N GLU A 142 7.90 -2.12 -14.79
CA GLU A 142 8.82 -2.97 -14.02
C GLU A 142 9.18 -4.22 -14.80
N GLY A 143 10.41 -4.23 -15.32
CA GLY A 143 10.94 -5.39 -16.03
C GLY A 143 11.54 -6.38 -15.05
N HIS A 144 10.93 -7.55 -14.93
CA HIS A 144 11.63 -8.69 -14.38
C HIS A 144 12.47 -9.28 -15.51
N TYR A 145 13.78 -9.14 -15.40
CA TYR A 145 14.67 -9.91 -16.23
C TYR A 145 14.57 -11.37 -15.81
N SER A 146 13.60 -12.08 -16.39
CA SER A 146 13.77 -13.50 -16.46
C SER A 146 14.99 -13.72 -17.34
N ASN A 147 16.04 -14.20 -16.75
CA ASN A 147 17.14 -14.71 -17.55
C ASN A 147 16.55 -15.70 -18.58
N PRO A 148 16.93 -15.55 -19.84
CA PRO A 148 16.51 -16.49 -20.84
C PRO A 148 16.94 -17.91 -20.50
#